data_ea0fcb7830de2f1fa0fff61ef01bac49
#
_entry.id   ea0fcb7830de2f1fa0fff61ef01bac49
#
_cell.length_a   1.000
_cell.length_b   1.000
_cell.length_c   1.000
_cell.angle_alpha   90.00
_cell.angle_beta   90.00
_cell.angle_gamma   90.00
#
_symmetry.space_group_name_H-M   'P 1'
#
loop_
_entity.id
_entity.type
_entity.pdbx_description
1 polymer ?
#
loop_
_entity_poly.entity_id
_entity_poly.type
_entity_poly.pdbx_seq_one_letter_code
_entity_poly.pdbx_strand_id
1 'polypeptide(L)'
;YHTFNGDGIDIDRCRYVTISNCRIDTSDDCITLRASAAHKLADPHDCEWVTVTNCNLSSSCNAIRLGVGEGNIHDAVFSNLTISDTKQAFNIVAAYVRGNRGTDIYGIRFNNIRVQANEFVRIHHMHSPAAMIKDIVFDGISGSVKYTSKLWAKQAAPFTDIVFRNVDVETDVECVNAMIKIEGGMIAKKKLASKELKERKANIEACRKLLH
;
A
#
# COMPACT_ATOMS: atom_id res chain seq x y z
N TYR A 1 -2.74 17.49 -18.69
CA TYR A 1 -2.75 16.35 -19.62
C TYR A 1 -2.82 15.09 -18.79
N HIS A 2 -3.98 14.39 -18.81
CA HIS A 2 -4.13 13.08 -18.15
C HIS A 2 -3.83 11.99 -19.18
N THR A 3 -2.65 11.41 -19.10
CA THR A 3 -2.29 10.22 -19.88
C THR A 3 -2.63 8.95 -19.09
N PHE A 4 -3.00 7.88 -19.75
CA PHE A 4 -3.11 6.56 -19.11
C PHE A 4 -1.72 6.11 -18.64
N ASN A 5 -1.64 5.52 -17.42
CA ASN A 5 -0.39 5.05 -16.81
C ASN A 5 0.68 6.16 -16.77
N GLY A 6 0.27 7.35 -16.37
CA GLY A 6 1.17 8.48 -16.19
C GLY A 6 1.77 8.48 -14.79
N ASP A 7 2.56 7.45 -14.47
CA ASP A 7 3.27 7.31 -13.22
C ASP A 7 4.40 8.34 -13.11
N GLY A 8 4.76 8.70 -11.89
CA GLY A 8 5.85 9.65 -11.64
C GLY A 8 7.20 8.96 -11.60
N ILE A 9 7.45 8.17 -10.57
CA ILE A 9 8.72 7.47 -10.37
C ILE A 9 8.46 6.01 -10.01
N ASP A 10 8.83 5.10 -10.90
CA ASP A 10 8.82 3.67 -10.69
C ASP A 10 10.20 3.17 -10.27
N ILE A 11 10.29 2.60 -9.07
CA ILE A 11 11.49 2.00 -8.52
C ILE A 11 11.33 0.49 -8.62
N ASP A 12 11.88 -0.11 -9.67
CA ASP A 12 11.75 -1.54 -9.93
C ASP A 12 13.06 -2.27 -9.66
N ARG A 13 13.06 -3.12 -8.62
CA ARG A 13 14.22 -3.91 -8.17
C ARG A 13 15.50 -3.08 -8.02
N CYS A 14 15.34 -1.86 -7.50
CA CYS A 14 16.45 -0.99 -7.17
C CYS A 14 16.75 -1.03 -5.67
N ARG A 15 17.98 -0.71 -5.32
CA ARG A 15 18.40 -0.57 -3.91
C ARG A 15 19.21 0.70 -3.69
N TYR A 16 19.18 1.18 -2.45
CA TYR A 16 19.88 2.41 -2.04
C TYR A 16 19.40 3.65 -2.81
N VAL A 17 18.09 3.75 -3.01
CA VAL A 17 17.47 4.89 -3.72
C VAL A 17 17.03 5.95 -2.73
N THR A 18 17.36 7.20 -3.02
CA THR A 18 16.84 8.36 -2.28
C THR A 18 16.09 9.28 -3.21
N ILE A 19 14.84 9.58 -2.87
CA ILE A 19 14.00 10.61 -3.52
C ILE A 19 13.72 11.69 -2.50
N SER A 20 14.08 12.93 -2.80
CA SER A 20 13.87 14.03 -1.86
C SER A 20 13.58 15.35 -2.53
N ASN A 21 12.84 16.22 -1.82
CA ASN A 21 12.55 17.60 -2.22
C ASN A 21 11.84 17.71 -3.58
N CYS A 22 10.98 16.74 -3.90
CA CYS A 22 10.25 16.70 -5.16
C CYS A 22 8.80 17.16 -4.99
N ARG A 23 8.27 17.79 -6.02
CA ARG A 23 6.83 17.90 -6.25
C ARG A 23 6.47 16.99 -7.42
N ILE A 24 5.59 16.03 -7.16
CA ILE A 24 5.16 15.03 -8.12
C ILE A 24 3.64 15.09 -8.24
N ASP A 25 3.15 15.36 -9.44
CA ASP A 25 1.73 15.48 -9.79
C ASP A 25 1.46 14.58 -11.00
N THR A 26 0.63 13.56 -10.83
CA THR A 26 0.49 12.48 -11.80
C THR A 26 -0.96 12.09 -12.06
N SER A 27 -1.20 11.43 -13.16
CA SER A 27 -2.49 10.84 -13.49
C SER A 27 -2.63 9.39 -12.99
N ASP A 28 -1.51 8.72 -12.72
CA ASP A 28 -1.45 7.40 -12.07
C ASP A 28 -0.57 7.49 -10.80
N ASP A 29 0.22 6.51 -10.46
CA ASP A 29 0.96 6.46 -9.19
C ASP A 29 2.07 7.53 -9.12
N CYS A 30 2.19 8.30 -8.03
CA CYS A 30 3.31 9.25 -7.91
C CYS A 30 4.65 8.52 -7.71
N ILE A 31 4.68 7.59 -6.76
CA ILE A 31 5.88 6.80 -6.45
C ILE A 31 5.47 5.35 -6.27
N THR A 32 6.07 4.47 -7.06
CA THR A 32 5.80 3.03 -7.01
C THR A 32 7.08 2.25 -6.69
N LEU A 33 7.00 1.33 -5.72
CA LEU A 33 8.02 0.31 -5.52
C LEU A 33 7.54 -1.00 -6.12
N ARG A 34 8.36 -1.57 -7.00
CA ARG A 34 8.06 -2.76 -7.78
C ARG A 34 9.14 -3.84 -7.60
N ALA A 35 8.76 -5.07 -7.89
CA ALA A 35 9.68 -6.21 -7.91
C ALA A 35 9.32 -7.11 -9.09
N SER A 36 9.59 -6.66 -10.31
CA SER A 36 9.29 -7.37 -11.56
C SER A 36 9.91 -8.76 -11.60
N ALA A 37 9.37 -9.66 -12.43
CA ALA A 37 9.82 -11.04 -12.51
C ALA A 37 11.33 -11.15 -12.77
N ALA A 38 12.03 -11.90 -11.94
CA ALA A 38 13.49 -12.00 -11.94
C ALA A 38 14.09 -12.47 -13.28
N HIS A 39 13.38 -13.35 -14.01
CA HIS A 39 13.84 -13.86 -15.29
C HIS A 39 13.96 -12.79 -16.39
N LYS A 40 13.44 -11.60 -16.17
CA LYS A 40 13.55 -10.46 -17.10
C LYS A 40 14.78 -9.58 -16.85
N LEU A 41 15.56 -9.88 -15.83
CA LEU A 41 16.66 -9.06 -15.37
C LEU A 41 17.98 -9.84 -15.40
N ALA A 42 19.07 -9.16 -15.75
CA ALA A 42 20.40 -9.76 -15.75
C ALA A 42 20.93 -9.99 -14.31
N ASP A 43 20.60 -9.10 -13.38
CA ASP A 43 20.96 -9.19 -11.96
C ASP A 43 19.74 -8.84 -11.08
N PRO A 44 18.88 -9.84 -10.81
CA PRO A 44 17.67 -9.62 -10.04
C PRO A 44 17.98 -9.52 -8.55
N HIS A 45 17.67 -8.36 -7.94
CA HIS A 45 17.66 -8.19 -6.49
C HIS A 45 16.31 -7.67 -6.02
N ASP A 46 16.16 -7.59 -4.71
CA ASP A 46 14.96 -7.05 -4.11
C ASP A 46 14.89 -5.52 -4.30
N CYS A 47 13.70 -4.97 -4.17
CA CYS A 47 13.52 -3.52 -4.09
C CYS A 47 13.66 -3.13 -2.61
N GLU A 48 14.79 -2.55 -2.25
CA GLU A 48 15.17 -2.37 -0.84
C GLU A 48 15.97 -1.09 -0.58
N TRP A 49 16.04 -0.68 0.70
CA TRP A 49 16.79 0.50 1.13
C TRP A 49 16.38 1.76 0.37
N VAL A 50 15.07 1.95 0.24
CA VAL A 50 14.49 3.12 -0.43
C VAL A 50 14.08 4.16 0.60
N THR A 51 14.53 5.39 0.42
CA THR A 51 14.11 6.54 1.22
C THR A 51 13.43 7.58 0.37
N VAL A 52 12.19 7.94 0.74
CA VAL A 52 11.45 9.05 0.15
C VAL A 52 11.17 10.08 1.22
N THR A 53 11.63 11.33 1.02
CA THR A 53 11.46 12.35 2.05
C THR A 53 11.26 13.76 1.49
N ASN A 54 10.58 14.62 2.25
CA ASN A 54 10.37 16.03 1.92
C ASN A 54 9.72 16.25 0.54
N CYS A 55 8.72 15.43 0.18
CA CYS A 55 8.05 15.53 -1.12
C CYS A 55 6.58 15.94 -0.99
N ASN A 56 6.08 16.63 -2.01
CA ASN A 56 4.67 16.93 -2.19
C ASN A 56 4.12 16.04 -3.31
N LEU A 57 3.11 15.24 -3.01
CA LEU A 57 2.54 14.25 -3.92
C LEU A 57 1.06 14.54 -4.18
N SER A 58 0.65 14.48 -5.44
CA SER A 58 -0.73 14.61 -5.89
C SER A 58 -1.01 13.63 -7.03
N SER A 59 -2.13 12.90 -6.97
CA SER A 59 -2.44 11.90 -7.98
C SER A 59 -3.92 11.62 -8.13
N SER A 60 -4.40 11.46 -9.36
CA SER A 60 -5.75 10.93 -9.58
C SER A 60 -5.87 9.42 -9.27
N CYS A 61 -4.76 8.75 -8.96
CA CYS A 61 -4.69 7.34 -8.55
C CYS A 61 -4.08 7.17 -7.15
N ASN A 62 -2.80 6.87 -7.03
CA ASN A 62 -2.16 6.64 -5.73
C ASN A 62 -0.97 7.59 -5.51
N ALA A 63 -0.82 8.14 -4.31
CA ALA A 63 0.41 8.87 -3.99
C ALA A 63 1.59 7.90 -3.84
N ILE A 64 1.39 6.81 -3.10
CA ILE A 64 2.41 5.77 -2.93
C ILE A 64 1.78 4.42 -3.19
N ARG A 65 2.43 3.64 -4.07
CA ARG A 65 2.06 2.27 -4.35
C ARG A 65 3.21 1.32 -4.08
N LEU A 66 2.92 0.22 -3.39
CA LEU A 66 3.87 -0.87 -3.17
C LEU A 66 3.31 -2.16 -3.74
N GLY A 67 4.15 -2.92 -4.46
CA GLY A 67 3.81 -4.23 -5.01
C GLY A 67 3.40 -4.15 -6.46
N VAL A 68 4.01 -4.72 -7.32
CA VAL A 68 3.79 -5.20 -8.67
C VAL A 68 4.96 -6.11 -8.96
N GLY A 69 4.70 -7.38 -9.26
CA GLY A 69 5.75 -8.33 -9.56
C GLY A 69 5.74 -9.57 -8.68
N GLU A 70 6.90 -10.19 -8.48
CA GLU A 70 7.06 -11.50 -7.86
C GLU A 70 8.21 -11.59 -6.84
N GLY A 71 8.94 -10.51 -6.63
CA GLY A 71 10.09 -10.44 -5.72
C GLY A 71 9.71 -9.94 -4.34
N ASN A 72 10.67 -9.31 -3.66
CA ASN A 72 10.45 -8.69 -2.36
C ASN A 72 10.58 -7.16 -2.46
N ILE A 73 9.80 -6.47 -1.63
CA ILE A 73 9.92 -5.03 -1.39
C ILE A 73 10.06 -4.88 0.12
N HIS A 74 11.19 -4.34 0.57
CA HIS A 74 11.42 -4.21 1.99
C HIS A 74 12.38 -3.07 2.37
N ASP A 75 12.46 -2.77 3.66
CA ASP A 75 13.35 -1.75 4.23
C ASP A 75 13.21 -0.39 3.52
N ALA A 76 11.97 0.09 3.38
CA ALA A 76 11.67 1.38 2.78
C ALA A 76 11.07 2.36 3.79
N VAL A 77 11.51 3.62 3.70
CA VAL A 77 11.07 4.71 4.57
C VAL A 77 10.48 5.85 3.73
N PHE A 78 9.26 6.24 4.08
CA PHE A 78 8.56 7.38 3.51
C PHE A 78 8.32 8.39 4.63
N SER A 79 8.91 9.57 4.56
CA SER A 79 8.86 10.53 5.67
C SER A 79 8.70 11.99 5.22
N ASN A 80 8.11 12.80 6.09
CA ASN A 80 7.97 14.24 5.84
C ASN A 80 7.29 14.54 4.51
N LEU A 81 6.16 13.89 4.22
CA LEU A 81 5.44 14.06 2.96
C LEU A 81 4.16 14.88 3.16
N THR A 82 3.79 15.60 2.11
CA THR A 82 2.44 16.15 1.97
C THR A 82 1.76 15.48 0.78
N ILE A 83 0.62 14.85 1.03
CA ILE A 83 -0.20 14.17 0.02
C ILE A 83 -1.51 14.96 -0.08
N SER A 84 -1.83 15.48 -1.26
CA SER A 84 -3.05 16.26 -1.51
C SER A 84 -3.75 15.83 -2.79
N ASP A 85 -5.03 16.11 -2.90
CA ASP A 85 -5.87 15.86 -4.09
C ASP A 85 -5.68 14.46 -4.69
N THR A 86 -5.65 13.45 -3.80
CA THR A 86 -5.26 12.09 -4.18
C THR A 86 -6.42 11.13 -3.97
N LYS A 87 -6.56 10.14 -4.86
CA LYS A 87 -7.57 9.10 -4.70
C LYS A 87 -7.22 8.16 -3.55
N GLN A 88 -5.99 7.66 -3.49
CA GLN A 88 -5.50 6.82 -2.39
C GLN A 88 -4.13 7.31 -1.92
N ALA A 89 -3.97 7.56 -0.63
CA ALA A 89 -2.65 7.98 -0.12
C ALA A 89 -1.65 6.81 -0.16
N PHE A 90 -2.05 5.63 0.33
CA PHE A 90 -1.19 4.44 0.35
C PHE A 90 -1.93 3.23 -0.20
N ASN A 91 -1.40 2.64 -1.26
CA ASN A 91 -1.94 1.44 -1.89
C ASN A 91 -0.89 0.32 -1.92
N ILE A 92 -1.11 -0.73 -1.13
CA ILE A 92 -0.18 -1.86 -0.98
C ILE A 92 -0.85 -3.11 -1.53
N VAL A 93 -0.34 -3.62 -2.66
CA VAL A 93 -0.97 -4.71 -3.42
C VAL A 93 0.00 -5.85 -3.61
N ALA A 94 -0.14 -6.91 -2.83
CA ALA A 94 0.81 -8.03 -2.87
C ALA A 94 0.79 -8.84 -4.17
N ALA A 95 -0.35 -8.97 -4.81
CA ALA A 95 -0.50 -9.84 -5.98
C ALA A 95 -1.33 -9.14 -7.06
N TYR A 96 -0.75 -8.14 -7.68
CA TYR A 96 -1.41 -7.32 -8.70
C TYR A 96 -1.55 -8.04 -10.04
N VAL A 97 -0.49 -8.72 -10.48
CA VAL A 97 -0.47 -9.41 -11.77
C VAL A 97 -1.02 -10.83 -11.61
N ARG A 98 -1.93 -11.21 -12.51
CA ARG A 98 -2.50 -12.56 -12.53
C ARG A 98 -1.44 -13.59 -12.92
N GLY A 99 -1.51 -14.76 -12.30
CA GLY A 99 -0.58 -15.87 -12.57
C GLY A 99 0.74 -15.78 -11.84
N ASN A 100 1.07 -14.63 -11.26
CA ASN A 100 2.27 -14.43 -10.49
C ASN A 100 2.07 -14.85 -9.03
N ARG A 101 3.14 -15.26 -8.35
CA ARG A 101 3.16 -15.49 -6.90
C ARG A 101 2.73 -14.24 -6.13
N GLY A 102 3.08 -13.08 -6.61
CA GLY A 102 2.94 -11.79 -5.96
C GLY A 102 4.21 -11.39 -5.21
N THR A 103 4.18 -10.17 -4.69
CA THR A 103 5.32 -9.52 -4.05
C THR A 103 5.20 -9.60 -2.54
N ASP A 104 6.23 -10.12 -1.87
CA ASP A 104 6.35 -10.04 -0.42
C ASP A 104 6.74 -8.62 -0.02
N ILE A 105 6.03 -8.03 0.98
CA ILE A 105 6.22 -6.63 1.37
C ILE A 105 6.36 -6.56 2.89
N TYR A 106 7.50 -6.04 3.38
CA TYR A 106 7.78 -5.94 4.82
C TYR A 106 8.81 -4.86 5.14
N GLY A 107 8.94 -4.49 6.43
CA GLY A 107 9.90 -3.48 6.84
C GLY A 107 9.60 -2.06 6.33
N ILE A 108 8.32 -1.71 6.16
CA ILE A 108 7.91 -0.43 5.58
C ILE A 108 7.53 0.57 6.67
N ARG A 109 8.03 1.79 6.56
CA ARG A 109 7.79 2.86 7.53
C ARG A 109 7.25 4.11 6.84
N PHE A 110 6.10 4.59 7.30
CA PHE A 110 5.48 5.86 6.89
C PHE A 110 5.47 6.78 8.10
N ASN A 111 6.22 7.90 8.06
CA ASN A 111 6.41 8.76 9.23
C ASN A 111 6.16 10.24 8.90
N ASN A 112 5.49 10.96 9.80
CA ASN A 112 5.30 12.40 9.71
C ASN A 112 4.74 12.84 8.34
N ILE A 113 3.52 12.40 8.03
CA ILE A 113 2.89 12.66 6.72
C ILE A 113 1.55 13.37 6.92
N ARG A 114 1.33 14.42 6.13
CA ARG A 114 0.04 15.08 6.02
C ARG A 114 -0.74 14.54 4.81
N VAL A 115 -1.99 14.16 5.03
CA VAL A 115 -2.82 13.50 4.02
C VAL A 115 -4.13 14.25 3.79
N GLN A 116 -4.44 14.53 2.52
CA GLN A 116 -5.77 14.89 2.03
C GLN A 116 -6.08 13.99 0.84
N ALA A 117 -6.90 12.96 1.02
CA ALA A 117 -7.17 11.95 0.00
C ALA A 117 -8.63 11.47 0.03
N ASN A 118 -9.02 10.64 -0.93
CA ASN A 118 -10.30 9.97 -0.83
C ASN A 118 -10.22 8.76 0.10
N GLU A 119 -9.13 7.99 0.08
CA GLU A 119 -8.89 6.84 0.95
C GLU A 119 -7.48 6.93 1.57
N PHE A 120 -7.36 6.65 2.87
CA PHE A 120 -6.07 6.72 3.56
C PHE A 120 -5.18 5.54 3.17
N VAL A 121 -5.62 4.33 3.44
CA VAL A 121 -4.82 3.13 3.15
C VAL A 121 -5.67 2.00 2.59
N ARG A 122 -5.10 1.32 1.59
CA ARG A 122 -5.60 0.06 1.09
C ARG A 122 -4.47 -0.95 1.03
N ILE A 123 -4.64 -2.08 1.72
CA ILE A 123 -3.72 -3.21 1.68
C ILE A 123 -4.52 -4.44 1.25
N HIS A 124 -4.13 -5.07 0.16
CA HIS A 124 -4.91 -6.22 -0.32
C HIS A 124 -4.13 -7.21 -1.18
N HIS A 125 -4.58 -8.46 -1.18
CA HIS A 125 -4.23 -9.45 -2.18
C HIS A 125 -5.21 -9.35 -3.36
N MET A 126 -4.72 -9.14 -4.57
CA MET A 126 -5.59 -9.07 -5.73
C MET A 126 -5.82 -10.45 -6.35
N HIS A 127 -4.78 -11.17 -6.69
CA HIS A 127 -4.90 -12.43 -7.41
C HIS A 127 -4.31 -13.65 -6.70
N SER A 128 -3.12 -13.54 -6.10
CA SER A 128 -2.45 -14.67 -5.44
C SER A 128 -2.65 -14.65 -3.91
N PRO A 129 -2.85 -15.81 -3.26
CA PRO A 129 -2.90 -15.91 -1.80
C PRO A 129 -1.52 -16.11 -1.15
N ALA A 130 -0.44 -16.19 -1.93
CA ALA A 130 0.85 -16.66 -1.42
C ALA A 130 1.79 -15.55 -0.93
N ALA A 131 1.56 -14.30 -1.36
CA ALA A 131 2.46 -13.21 -1.00
C ALA A 131 2.23 -12.71 0.44
N MET A 132 3.32 -12.45 1.13
CA MET A 132 3.34 -11.99 2.52
C MET A 132 3.31 -10.47 2.60
N ILE A 133 2.46 -9.94 3.48
CA ILE A 133 2.51 -8.52 3.90
C ILE A 133 2.59 -8.48 5.42
N LYS A 134 3.66 -7.90 5.95
CA LYS A 134 3.87 -7.75 7.39
C LYS A 134 4.79 -6.58 7.72
N ASP A 135 4.89 -6.24 9.00
CA ASP A 135 5.81 -5.23 9.53
C ASP A 135 5.72 -3.89 8.78
N ILE A 136 4.53 -3.31 8.78
CA ILE A 136 4.26 -1.99 8.21
C ILE A 136 3.81 -1.05 9.31
N VAL A 137 4.46 0.09 9.43
CA VAL A 137 4.15 1.10 10.46
C VAL A 137 3.76 2.42 9.80
N PHE A 138 2.62 2.94 10.23
CA PHE A 138 2.16 4.30 9.95
C PHE A 138 2.27 5.09 11.26
N ASP A 139 3.11 6.12 11.32
CA ASP A 139 3.39 6.88 12.55
C ASP A 139 3.34 8.39 12.31
N GLY A 140 2.66 9.12 13.21
CA GLY A 140 2.60 10.57 13.14
C GLY A 140 1.95 11.10 11.86
N ILE A 141 0.85 10.49 11.44
CA ILE A 141 0.14 10.89 10.23
C ILE A 141 -1.12 11.66 10.58
N SER A 142 -1.36 12.78 9.92
CA SER A 142 -2.54 13.60 10.16
C SER A 142 -3.23 13.99 8.85
N GLY A 143 -4.53 14.29 8.92
CA GLY A 143 -5.23 14.79 7.75
C GLY A 143 -6.69 14.37 7.65
N SER A 144 -7.22 14.38 6.43
CA SER A 144 -8.62 14.08 6.16
C SER A 144 -8.80 13.16 4.97
N VAL A 145 -9.78 12.25 5.08
CA VAL A 145 -10.16 11.34 4.00
C VAL A 145 -11.67 11.18 3.94
N LYS A 146 -12.19 10.67 2.82
CA LYS A 146 -13.63 10.55 2.59
C LYS A 146 -14.16 9.16 2.86
N TYR A 147 -13.34 8.12 2.67
CA TYR A 147 -13.79 6.73 2.69
C TYR A 147 -13.02 5.88 3.69
N THR A 148 -13.67 4.82 4.13
CA THR A 148 -13.10 3.77 4.98
C THR A 148 -11.88 3.13 4.34
N SER A 149 -10.83 2.99 5.11
CA SER A 149 -9.62 2.26 4.75
C SER A 149 -9.85 0.74 4.75
N LYS A 150 -9.08 -0.02 3.95
CA LYS A 150 -9.34 -1.45 3.75
C LYS A 150 -8.07 -2.28 3.82
N LEU A 151 -8.05 -3.25 4.73
CA LEU A 151 -6.99 -4.24 4.85
C LEU A 151 -7.60 -5.63 4.63
N TRP A 152 -7.51 -6.13 3.42
CA TRP A 152 -8.18 -7.35 2.97
C TRP A 152 -7.18 -8.41 2.54
N ALA A 153 -6.85 -9.32 3.46
CA ALA A 153 -5.98 -10.45 3.19
C ALA A 153 -6.78 -11.69 2.80
N LYS A 154 -6.16 -12.55 2.00
CA LYS A 154 -6.60 -13.94 1.81
C LYS A 154 -6.37 -14.72 3.09
N GLN A 155 -7.20 -15.72 3.35
CA GLN A 155 -7.07 -16.54 4.57
C GLN A 155 -5.74 -17.30 4.65
N ALA A 156 -5.21 -17.71 3.50
CA ALA A 156 -3.95 -18.44 3.42
C ALA A 156 -2.71 -17.58 3.74
N ALA A 157 -2.81 -16.25 3.66
CA ALA A 157 -1.71 -15.32 3.93
C ALA A 157 -2.25 -14.08 4.66
N PRO A 158 -2.57 -14.19 5.95
CA PRO A 158 -3.07 -13.05 6.74
C PRO A 158 -2.00 -11.96 6.86
N PHE A 159 -2.43 -10.71 6.92
CA PHE A 159 -1.51 -9.61 7.20
C PHE A 159 -1.21 -9.56 8.70
N THR A 160 0.07 -9.39 9.05
CA THR A 160 0.54 -9.31 10.43
C THR A 160 1.39 -8.07 10.68
N ASP A 161 1.48 -7.67 11.94
CA ASP A 161 2.35 -6.59 12.38
C ASP A 161 2.13 -5.26 11.63
N ILE A 162 0.87 -4.94 11.36
CA ILE A 162 0.47 -3.64 10.81
C ILE A 162 0.13 -2.71 11.98
N VAL A 163 0.89 -1.63 12.12
CA VAL A 163 0.77 -0.70 13.25
C VAL A 163 0.36 0.68 12.76
N PHE A 164 -0.66 1.24 13.39
CA PHE A 164 -1.06 2.63 13.27
C PHE A 164 -0.75 3.33 14.61
N ARG A 165 0.23 4.23 14.60
CA ARG A 165 0.67 4.97 15.78
C ARG A 165 0.49 6.46 15.56
N ASN A 166 -0.18 7.14 16.51
CA ASN A 166 -0.41 8.58 16.41
C ASN A 166 -1.01 9.01 15.05
N VAL A 167 -2.02 8.28 14.57
CA VAL A 167 -2.66 8.55 13.28
C VAL A 167 -3.92 9.37 13.50
N ASP A 168 -3.82 10.68 13.26
CA ASP A 168 -4.90 11.66 13.39
C ASP A 168 -5.63 11.85 12.06
N VAL A 169 -6.15 10.76 11.53
CA VAL A 169 -7.01 10.71 10.34
C VAL A 169 -8.34 10.10 10.77
N GLU A 170 -9.41 10.88 10.64
CA GLU A 170 -10.75 10.41 10.99
C GLU A 170 -11.23 9.40 9.93
N THR A 171 -10.95 8.14 10.15
CA THR A 171 -11.37 7.03 9.28
C THR A 171 -11.45 5.72 10.05
N ASP A 172 -12.37 4.88 9.63
CA ASP A 172 -12.41 3.49 10.04
C ASP A 172 -11.47 2.64 9.18
N VAL A 173 -10.93 1.58 9.77
CA VAL A 173 -10.17 0.54 9.05
C VAL A 173 -10.94 -0.77 9.04
N GLU A 174 -11.39 -1.19 7.87
CA GLU A 174 -12.05 -2.47 7.66
C GLU A 174 -11.01 -3.57 7.49
N CYS A 175 -10.94 -4.51 8.43
CA CYS A 175 -9.95 -5.58 8.45
C CYS A 175 -10.59 -6.94 8.15
N VAL A 176 -10.05 -7.66 7.17
CA VAL A 176 -10.39 -9.07 6.89
C VAL A 176 -9.10 -9.87 6.83
N ASN A 177 -8.96 -10.88 7.72
CA ASN A 177 -7.74 -11.66 7.90
C ASN A 177 -6.47 -10.78 8.08
N ALA A 178 -6.61 -9.63 8.74
CA ALA A 178 -5.52 -8.71 9.00
C ALA A 178 -5.44 -8.40 10.50
N MET A 179 -4.26 -8.52 11.08
CA MET A 179 -3.95 -8.16 12.45
C MET A 179 -3.34 -6.77 12.47
N ILE A 180 -4.03 -5.86 13.14
CA ILE A 180 -3.57 -4.48 13.30
C ILE A 180 -3.42 -4.11 14.76
N LYS A 181 -2.49 -3.22 15.05
CA LYS A 181 -2.32 -2.54 16.34
C LYS A 181 -2.56 -1.05 16.14
N ILE A 182 -3.34 -0.45 17.02
CA ILE A 182 -3.61 0.99 17.03
C ILE A 182 -3.07 1.56 18.32
N GLU A 183 -2.20 2.55 18.23
CA GLU A 183 -1.50 3.20 19.36
C GLU A 183 -1.69 4.72 19.28
N GLY A 184 -2.83 5.20 19.78
CA GLY A 184 -3.17 6.63 19.74
C GLY A 184 -3.70 7.12 18.39
N GLY A 185 -4.18 8.37 18.37
CA GLY A 185 -4.80 9.01 17.21
C GLY A 185 -6.30 8.76 17.08
N MET A 186 -6.89 9.17 15.95
CA MET A 186 -8.32 9.10 15.67
C MET A 186 -8.74 7.92 14.78
N ILE A 187 -7.79 7.19 14.22
CA ILE A 187 -8.10 6.02 13.41
C ILE A 187 -8.70 4.91 14.26
N ALA A 188 -9.72 4.23 13.76
CA ALA A 188 -10.41 3.16 14.49
C ALA A 188 -10.60 1.91 13.63
N LYS A 189 -10.60 0.74 14.27
CA LYS A 189 -10.93 -0.51 13.59
C LYS A 189 -12.44 -0.64 13.45
N LYS A 190 -12.94 -0.75 12.23
CA LYS A 190 -14.35 -0.96 11.95
C LYS A 190 -14.82 -2.31 12.47
N LYS A 191 -15.88 -2.29 13.27
CA LYS A 191 -16.57 -3.51 13.71
C LYS A 191 -17.50 -3.98 12.58
N LEU A 192 -17.16 -5.08 11.94
CA LEU A 192 -18.02 -5.73 10.97
C LEU A 192 -19.00 -6.68 11.66
N ALA A 193 -20.26 -6.65 11.25
CA ALA A 193 -21.23 -7.66 11.67
C ALA A 193 -20.82 -9.05 11.15
N SER A 194 -21.18 -10.12 11.85
CA SER A 194 -20.78 -11.50 11.47
C SER A 194 -21.20 -11.88 10.04
N LYS A 195 -22.35 -11.38 9.57
CA LYS A 195 -22.81 -11.57 8.18
C LYS A 195 -21.91 -10.84 7.19
N GLU A 196 -21.63 -9.56 7.41
CA GLU A 196 -20.74 -8.75 6.58
C GLU A 196 -19.36 -9.35 6.49
N LEU A 197 -18.80 -9.81 7.62
CA LEU A 197 -17.47 -10.44 7.64
C LEU A 197 -17.44 -11.73 6.82
N LYS A 198 -18.50 -12.56 6.87
CA LYS A 198 -18.62 -13.76 6.03
C LYS A 198 -18.71 -13.41 4.55
N GLU A 199 -19.50 -12.41 4.19
CA GLU A 199 -19.64 -11.95 2.79
C GLU A 199 -18.31 -11.38 2.26
N ARG A 200 -17.60 -10.55 3.06
CA ARG A 200 -16.28 -10.02 2.68
C ARG A 200 -15.26 -11.14 2.46
N LYS A 201 -15.18 -12.11 3.38
CA LYS A 201 -14.30 -13.27 3.23
C LYS A 201 -14.61 -14.05 1.96
N ALA A 202 -15.87 -14.35 1.71
CA ALA A 202 -16.31 -15.04 0.50
C ALA A 202 -15.92 -14.28 -0.78
N ASN A 203 -16.14 -12.96 -0.83
CA ASN A 203 -15.79 -12.12 -1.96
C ASN A 203 -14.27 -12.05 -2.21
N ILE A 204 -13.46 -11.93 -1.15
CA ILE A 204 -12.00 -11.92 -1.25
C ILE A 204 -11.48 -13.25 -1.80
N GLU A 205 -12.06 -14.38 -1.39
CA GLU A 205 -11.69 -15.70 -1.92
C GLU A 205 -12.26 -15.95 -3.33
N ALA A 206 -13.48 -15.45 -3.64
CA ALA A 206 -14.15 -15.63 -4.93
C ALA A 206 -13.52 -14.82 -6.07
N CYS A 207 -12.80 -13.74 -5.81
CA CYS A 207 -12.00 -13.02 -6.81
C CYS A 207 -11.04 -13.93 -7.60
N ARG A 208 -10.87 -15.17 -7.15
CA ARG A 208 -10.15 -16.24 -7.85
C ARG A 208 -10.96 -16.88 -9.00
N LYS A 209 -12.31 -16.81 -8.95
CA LYS A 209 -13.17 -17.59 -9.87
C LYS A 209 -13.70 -16.82 -11.10
N LEU A 210 -13.72 -15.50 -11.06
CA LEU A 210 -14.30 -14.67 -12.12
C LEU A 210 -13.34 -14.34 -13.27
N LEU A 211 -12.19 -14.99 -13.29
CA LEU A 211 -11.10 -14.66 -14.19
C LEU A 211 -10.54 -15.88 -14.93
N HIS A 212 -11.39 -16.92 -15.09
CA HIS A 212 -11.16 -18.04 -16.03
C HIS A 212 -11.90 -17.79 -17.31
#